data_b87a08aa369e3ea342e1aa153544d128
#
_entry.id   b87a08aa369e3ea342e1aa153544d128
#
_cell.length_a   1.000
_cell.length_b   1.000
_cell.length_c   1.000
_cell.angle_alpha   90.00
_cell.angle_beta   90.00
_cell.angle_gamma   90.00
#
_symmetry.space_group_name_H-M   'P 1'
#
loop_
_entity.id
_entity.type
_entity.pdbx_description
1 polymer ?
#
loop_
_entity_poly.entity_id
_entity_poly.type
_entity_poly.pdbx_seq_one_letter_code
_entity_poly.pdbx_strand_id
1 'polypeptide(L)'
;EASNGLKNDNYTVAMARTGDPHSATAQFFINIKDNGFLNYPGQDGWGYCVFGKVVEGTEIVDAIRQVKTGNNAGHQDVPLEDIIITKAEEVK
;
A
#
# COMPACT_ATOMS: atom_id res chain seq x y z
N GLU A 1 -2.81 -10.99 -10.71
CA GLU A 1 -2.18 -9.82 -11.35
C GLU A 1 -0.82 -9.44 -10.75
N ALA A 2 -0.50 -9.93 -9.55
CA ALA A 2 0.81 -9.69 -8.96
C ALA A 2 1.94 -10.32 -9.78
N SER A 3 1.65 -11.25 -10.66
CA SER A 3 2.60 -11.88 -11.59
C SER A 3 3.04 -10.96 -12.74
N ASN A 4 2.64 -9.68 -12.71
CA ASN A 4 2.99 -8.70 -13.77
C ASN A 4 4.49 -8.32 -13.81
N GLY A 5 5.32 -8.86 -12.91
CA GLY A 5 6.75 -8.59 -12.85
C GLY A 5 7.14 -7.37 -12.02
N LEU A 6 6.17 -6.61 -11.52
CA LEU A 6 6.43 -5.45 -10.68
C LEU A 6 6.65 -5.90 -9.22
N LYS A 7 7.53 -5.21 -8.52
CA LYS A 7 7.95 -5.59 -7.16
C LYS A 7 7.47 -4.58 -6.13
N ASN A 8 7.20 -5.06 -4.92
CA ASN A 8 6.80 -4.24 -3.77
C ASN A 8 8.03 -3.54 -3.16
N ASP A 9 8.66 -2.68 -3.94
CA ASP A 9 9.79 -1.87 -3.50
C ASP A 9 9.32 -0.61 -2.79
N ASN A 10 10.23 0.09 -2.12
CA ASN A 10 9.90 1.33 -1.42
C ASN A 10 9.22 2.34 -2.36
N TYR A 11 8.17 2.99 -1.88
CA TYR A 11 7.34 3.97 -2.59
C TYR A 11 6.50 3.40 -3.73
N THR A 12 6.39 2.10 -3.89
CA THR A 12 5.42 1.52 -4.83
C THR A 12 4.03 1.46 -4.21
N VAL A 13 3.01 1.49 -5.07
CA VAL A 13 1.60 1.44 -4.68
C VAL A 13 1.05 0.09 -5.11
N ALA A 14 0.44 -0.61 -4.18
CA ALA A 14 -0.09 -1.96 -4.43
C ALA A 14 -1.54 -2.08 -3.93
N MET A 15 -2.26 -3.02 -4.50
CA MET A 15 -3.65 -3.28 -4.10
C MET A 15 -3.72 -4.02 -2.77
N ALA A 16 -4.51 -3.48 -1.84
CA ALA A 16 -4.83 -4.16 -0.60
C ALA A 16 -5.89 -5.25 -0.85
N ARG A 17 -5.81 -6.34 -0.11
CA ARG A 17 -6.75 -7.45 -0.18
C ARG A 17 -6.75 -8.23 1.14
N THR A 18 -7.74 -9.08 1.30
CA THR A 18 -7.75 -10.06 2.38
C THR A 18 -6.88 -11.26 2.03
N GLY A 19 -6.93 -12.33 2.82
CA GLY A 19 -6.25 -13.58 2.49
C GLY A 19 -6.72 -14.23 1.19
N ASP A 20 -7.93 -13.88 0.70
CA ASP A 20 -8.40 -14.31 -0.62
C ASP A 20 -7.67 -13.49 -1.69
N PRO A 21 -6.89 -14.13 -2.59
CA PRO A 21 -6.10 -13.42 -3.58
C PRO A 21 -6.93 -12.64 -4.62
N HIS A 22 -8.22 -12.91 -4.71
CA HIS A 22 -9.12 -12.25 -5.66
C HIS A 22 -10.08 -11.27 -4.98
N SER A 23 -9.81 -10.86 -3.73
CA SER A 23 -10.69 -9.99 -2.95
C SER A 23 -10.38 -8.50 -3.10
N ALA A 24 -9.34 -8.12 -3.82
CA ALA A 24 -8.97 -6.71 -4.00
C ALA A 24 -10.09 -5.95 -4.74
N THR A 25 -10.44 -4.78 -4.23
CA THR A 25 -11.46 -3.91 -4.83
C THR A 25 -10.94 -2.50 -5.04
N ALA A 26 -10.96 -1.66 -4.02
CA ALA A 26 -10.64 -0.24 -4.15
C ALA A 26 -9.57 0.25 -3.16
N GLN A 27 -9.17 -0.56 -2.20
CA GLN A 27 -8.18 -0.16 -1.21
C GLN A 27 -6.76 -0.41 -1.73
N PHE A 28 -5.85 0.48 -1.40
CA PHE A 28 -4.46 0.34 -1.79
C PHE A 28 -3.55 0.71 -0.61
N PHE A 29 -2.27 0.39 -0.73
CA PHE A 29 -1.26 0.82 0.22
C PHE A 29 0.00 1.28 -0.51
N ILE A 30 0.83 2.02 0.20
CA ILE A 30 2.12 2.48 -0.30
C ILE A 30 3.21 1.76 0.51
N ASN A 31 4.12 1.09 -0.18
CA ASN A 31 5.25 0.46 0.47
C ASN A 31 6.23 1.53 0.97
N ILE A 32 6.57 1.50 2.26
CA ILE A 32 7.50 2.46 2.88
C ILE A 32 8.89 1.87 3.10
N LYS A 33 9.13 0.69 2.54
CA LYS A 33 10.42 -0.01 2.46
C LYS A 33 10.31 -1.08 1.39
N ASP A 34 11.41 -1.73 1.08
CA ASP A 34 11.38 -2.86 0.18
C ASP A 34 10.72 -4.05 0.88
N ASN A 35 9.56 -4.46 0.40
CA ASN A 35 8.76 -5.52 0.95
C ASN A 35 8.77 -6.74 0.00
N GLY A 36 9.94 -7.32 -0.22
CA GLY A 36 10.11 -8.44 -1.15
C GLY A 36 9.23 -9.65 -0.81
N PHE A 37 8.90 -9.84 0.46
CA PHE A 37 8.02 -10.94 0.88
C PHE A 37 6.59 -10.80 0.36
N LEU A 38 6.19 -9.63 -0.13
CA LEU A 38 4.88 -9.39 -0.74
C LEU A 38 4.88 -9.61 -2.25
N ASN A 39 6.04 -9.86 -2.85
CA ASN A 39 6.14 -10.08 -4.29
C ASN A 39 5.56 -11.45 -4.68
N TYR A 40 5.06 -11.53 -5.92
CA TYR A 40 4.60 -12.80 -6.46
C TYR A 40 5.79 -13.79 -6.58
N PRO A 41 5.65 -15.04 -6.17
CA PRO A 41 4.45 -15.65 -5.62
C PRO A 41 4.24 -15.42 -4.11
N GLY A 42 5.21 -14.85 -3.40
CA GLY A 42 5.13 -14.54 -2.00
C GLY A 42 4.89 -15.75 -1.12
N GLN A 43 4.37 -15.50 0.09
CA GLN A 43 4.10 -16.54 1.08
C GLN A 43 2.83 -17.34 0.76
N ASP A 44 1.88 -16.73 0.06
CA ASP A 44 0.57 -17.34 -0.23
C ASP A 44 0.44 -17.83 -1.67
N GLY A 45 1.50 -17.73 -2.47
CA GLY A 45 1.51 -18.15 -3.87
C GLY A 45 0.93 -17.12 -4.85
N TRP A 46 0.46 -15.96 -4.36
CA TRP A 46 -0.20 -14.94 -5.18
C TRP A 46 0.49 -13.58 -5.12
N GLY A 47 1.02 -13.19 -3.95
CA GLY A 47 1.64 -11.89 -3.74
C GLY A 47 0.63 -10.74 -3.74
N TYR A 48 1.14 -9.52 -3.76
CA TYR A 48 0.34 -8.28 -3.80
C TYR A 48 0.66 -7.53 -5.08
N CYS A 49 -0.37 -7.13 -5.80
CA CYS A 49 -0.24 -6.51 -7.11
C CYS A 49 0.20 -5.05 -7.01
N VAL A 50 1.40 -4.76 -7.49
CA VAL A 50 1.90 -3.39 -7.66
C VAL A 50 1.37 -2.83 -8.98
N PHE A 51 0.80 -1.63 -8.94
CA PHE A 51 0.28 -0.99 -10.14
C PHE A 51 0.78 0.45 -10.33
N GLY A 52 1.59 0.95 -9.40
CA GLY A 52 2.11 2.31 -9.49
C GLY A 52 3.26 2.56 -8.54
N LYS A 53 3.77 3.78 -8.58
CA LYS A 53 4.80 4.24 -7.65
C LYS A 53 4.63 5.74 -7.40
N VAL A 54 5.13 6.19 -6.24
CA VAL A 54 5.17 7.61 -5.90
C VAL A 54 6.28 8.26 -6.72
N VAL A 55 5.93 9.25 -7.55
CA VAL A 55 6.89 9.97 -8.40
C VAL A 55 7.24 11.35 -7.84
N GLU A 56 6.35 11.93 -7.02
CA GLU A 56 6.57 13.19 -6.32
C GLU A 56 5.96 13.10 -4.92
N GLY A 57 6.53 13.81 -3.95
CA GLY A 57 5.97 13.87 -2.60
C GLY A 57 6.39 12.71 -1.71
N THR A 58 7.54 12.07 -1.97
CA THR A 58 8.05 11.01 -1.09
C THR A 58 8.26 11.50 0.33
N GLU A 59 8.60 12.78 0.51
CA GLU A 59 8.72 13.39 1.84
C GLU A 59 7.38 13.43 2.58
N ILE A 60 6.26 13.51 1.87
CA ILE A 60 4.92 13.44 2.45
C ILE A 60 4.63 12.01 2.91
N VAL A 61 4.99 11.02 2.11
CA VAL A 61 4.88 9.60 2.50
C VAL A 61 5.71 9.33 3.75
N ASP A 62 6.93 9.85 3.80
CA ASP A 62 7.80 9.70 4.97
C ASP A 62 7.20 10.38 6.21
N ALA A 63 6.55 11.53 6.05
CA ALA A 63 5.86 12.19 7.15
C ALA A 63 4.66 11.37 7.64
N ILE A 64 3.90 10.76 6.76
CA ILE A 64 2.75 9.92 7.12
C ILE A 64 3.22 8.70 7.93
N ARG A 65 4.31 8.05 7.55
CA ARG A 65 4.81 6.88 8.28
C ARG A 65 5.23 7.19 9.72
N GLN A 66 5.50 8.46 10.04
CA GLN A 66 5.97 8.89 11.35
C GLN A 66 4.85 9.41 12.26
N VAL A 67 3.61 9.48 11.80
CA VAL A 67 2.50 9.96 12.63
C VAL A 67 2.23 9.00 13.79
N LYS A 68 1.71 9.55 14.88
CA LYS A 68 1.28 8.73 16.02
C LYS A 68 0.09 7.89 15.63
N THR A 69 0.12 6.63 16.03
CA THR A 69 -0.93 5.67 15.71
C THR A 69 -1.49 5.04 16.99
N GLY A 70 -2.61 4.39 16.87
CA GLY A 70 -3.27 3.68 17.95
C GLY A 70 -4.24 2.64 17.38
N ASN A 71 -5.00 2.01 18.26
CA ASN A 71 -6.01 1.06 17.85
C ASN A 71 -7.35 1.77 17.63
N ASN A 72 -8.04 1.46 16.55
CA ASN A 72 -9.35 2.02 16.26
C ASN A 72 -10.18 1.02 15.46
N ALA A 73 -11.42 0.81 15.88
CA ALA A 73 -12.37 -0.09 15.20
C ALA A 73 -11.80 -1.49 14.94
N GLY A 74 -10.99 -2.03 15.87
CA GLY A 74 -10.38 -3.35 15.74
C GLY A 74 -9.12 -3.40 14.88
N HIS A 75 -8.65 -2.25 14.39
CA HIS A 75 -7.42 -2.15 13.60
C HIS A 75 -6.28 -1.58 14.45
N GLN A 76 -5.07 -2.07 14.22
CA GLN A 76 -3.85 -1.56 14.82
C GLN A 76 -3.17 -0.54 13.90
N ASP A 77 -2.34 0.29 14.48
CA ASP A 77 -1.51 1.26 13.73
C ASP A 77 -2.33 2.25 12.92
N VAL A 78 -3.50 2.63 13.45
CA VAL A 78 -4.35 3.66 12.85
C VAL A 78 -3.85 5.04 13.32
N PRO A 79 -3.62 6.01 12.42
CA PRO A 79 -3.25 7.37 12.82
C PRO A 79 -4.24 7.94 13.84
N LEU A 80 -3.71 8.58 14.90
CA LEU A 80 -4.56 9.20 15.93
C LEU A 80 -5.40 10.33 15.36
N GLU A 81 -4.88 11.05 14.36
CA GLU A 81 -5.62 12.02 13.58
C GLU A 81 -5.79 11.45 12.17
N ASP A 82 -6.99 11.55 11.62
CA ASP A 82 -7.26 11.01 10.29
C ASP A 82 -6.38 11.68 9.23
N ILE A 83 -5.81 10.85 8.36
CA ILE A 83 -5.09 11.30 7.18
C ILE A 83 -6.04 11.11 6.01
N ILE A 84 -6.42 12.23 5.38
CA ILE A 84 -7.50 12.24 4.40
C ILE A 84 -6.94 12.56 3.02
N ILE A 85 -7.31 11.75 2.02
CA ILE A 85 -7.09 12.07 0.62
C ILE A 85 -8.21 13.03 0.19
N THR A 86 -7.87 14.29 0.00
CA THR A 86 -8.86 15.31 -0.31
C THR A 86 -9.25 15.32 -1.78
N LYS A 87 -8.40 14.81 -2.64
CA LYS A 87 -8.63 14.78 -4.08
C LYS A 87 -7.83 13.64 -4.71
N ALA A 88 -8.44 12.93 -5.62
CA ALA A 88 -7.76 11.95 -6.46
C ALA A 88 -8.27 12.13 -7.89
N GLU A 89 -7.33 12.27 -8.83
CA GLU A 89 -7.68 12.41 -10.25
C GLU A 89 -6.62 11.77 -11.12
N GLU A 90 -7.02 11.32 -12.29
CA GLU A 90 -6.11 10.77 -13.28
C GLU A 90 -5.41 11.90 -14.02
N VAL A 91 -4.09 11.86 -14.09
CA VAL A 91 -3.28 12.81 -14.84
C VAL A 91 -2.97 12.22 -16.21
N LYS A 92 -3.36 12.93 -17.25
CA LYS A 92 -3.20 12.48 -18.64
C LYS A 92 -2.16 13.30 -19.38
#